data_344a5d7b5ff0949980e92a75c738e120
#
_entry.id   344a5d7b5ff0949980e92a75c738e120
#
_cell.length_a   1.000
_cell.length_b   1.000
_cell.length_c   1.000
_cell.angle_alpha   90.00
_cell.angle_beta   90.00
_cell.angle_gamma   90.00
#
_symmetry.space_group_name_H-M   'P 1'
#
loop_
_entity.id
_entity.type
_entity.pdbx_description
1 polymer ?
#
loop_
_entity_poly.entity_id
_entity_poly.type
_entity_poly.pdbx_seq_one_letter_code
_entity_poly.pdbx_strand_id
1 'polypeptide(L)'
;MDVVLAGADSLWVLRRARSDAALGLARGVPAPAKTRAAELAAIADVLPDGFRPLGSKTPLDLTYFSRRQRPFLAAVHAVTHLSPVLEDTYLLVTGAGENGVRLFVEGPALTLSHMAERLRVAVGHGSLTRTAAFFRLMGLASELCGTYARDPSNPASGDCAWKVDVLCGSEELRRSLSLASGVRGVAEARRVASLVVGGSASPTESLLAMAMSLPVELGGVPLPAFLHNEELAWPKGARQLVNHQTMTPDFYWPRHAVALEYDGAVHEDRKNVREDHRRQQDYAACDIALVTSQADDLRSAHALERLMRIVALRLAPCEEPGFMLLVEQALQDSSASSMRTTLLSQLLPLRPEGREDKKRAPAGDKSLHS
;
A
#
# COMPACT_ATOMS: atom_id res chain seq x y z
N MET A 1 0.55 26.65 -19.29
CA MET A 1 -0.76 26.40 -18.62
C MET A 1 -0.58 25.34 -17.56
N ASP A 2 -1.19 25.51 -16.39
CA ASP A 2 -1.14 24.49 -15.33
C ASP A 2 -2.40 23.63 -15.38
N VAL A 3 -2.20 22.31 -15.40
CA VAL A 3 -3.25 21.31 -15.35
C VAL A 3 -3.05 20.48 -14.08
N VAL A 4 -4.10 20.30 -13.30
CA VAL A 4 -4.06 19.57 -12.02
C VAL A 4 -5.00 18.39 -12.11
N LEU A 5 -4.45 17.20 -12.17
CA LEU A 5 -5.24 15.96 -12.09
C LEU A 5 -5.78 15.75 -10.67
N ALA A 6 -6.95 15.15 -10.57
CA ALA A 6 -7.62 14.85 -9.32
C ALA A 6 -7.91 13.34 -9.15
N GLY A 7 -8.11 12.92 -7.93
CA GLY A 7 -8.68 11.62 -7.57
C GLY A 7 -7.98 10.43 -8.22
N ALA A 8 -8.71 9.64 -9.00
CA ALA A 8 -8.17 8.43 -9.60
C ALA A 8 -7.14 8.70 -10.70
N ASP A 9 -7.29 9.79 -11.44
CA ASP A 9 -6.33 10.17 -12.48
C ASP A 9 -5.02 10.66 -11.85
N SER A 10 -5.11 11.41 -10.75
CA SER A 10 -3.95 11.76 -9.93
C SER A 10 -3.25 10.51 -9.39
N LEU A 11 -3.98 9.58 -8.80
CA LEU A 11 -3.43 8.32 -8.28
C LEU A 11 -2.73 7.50 -9.36
N TRP A 12 -3.33 7.44 -10.56
CA TRP A 12 -2.73 6.72 -11.69
C TRP A 12 -1.35 7.31 -12.03
N VAL A 13 -1.25 8.64 -12.13
CA VAL A 13 0.01 9.32 -12.45
C VAL A 13 1.01 9.22 -11.30
N LEU A 14 0.57 9.32 -10.03
CA LEU A 14 1.44 9.10 -8.87
C LEU A 14 2.11 7.71 -8.91
N ARG A 15 1.35 6.66 -9.21
CA ARG A 15 1.88 5.30 -9.37
C ARG A 15 2.86 5.20 -10.53
N ARG A 16 2.49 5.78 -11.68
CA ARG A 16 3.33 5.77 -12.87
C ARG A 16 4.65 6.51 -12.63
N ALA A 17 4.62 7.70 -12.05
CA ALA A 17 5.82 8.48 -11.76
C ALA A 17 6.75 7.81 -10.74
N ARG A 18 6.23 6.95 -9.86
CA ARG A 18 7.05 6.16 -8.93
C ARG A 18 7.66 4.92 -9.56
N SER A 19 7.10 4.42 -10.65
CA SER A 19 7.57 3.20 -11.34
C SER A 19 8.37 3.49 -12.61
N ASP A 20 8.41 4.72 -13.08
CA ASP A 20 9.07 5.14 -14.32
C ASP A 20 10.17 6.15 -14.03
N ALA A 21 11.42 5.73 -14.22
CA ALA A 21 12.60 6.56 -13.97
C ALA A 21 12.68 7.83 -14.86
N ALA A 22 11.91 7.89 -15.95
CA ALA A 22 11.83 9.09 -16.79
C ALA A 22 10.96 10.19 -16.19
N LEU A 23 10.14 9.85 -15.20
CA LEU A 23 9.23 10.79 -14.52
C LEU A 23 9.75 11.08 -13.11
N GLY A 24 9.41 12.26 -12.60
CA GLY A 24 9.68 12.64 -11.22
C GLY A 24 8.52 13.42 -10.62
N LEU A 25 8.54 13.57 -9.31
CA LEU A 25 7.56 14.36 -8.56
C LEU A 25 8.29 15.43 -7.75
N ALA A 26 7.89 16.68 -7.93
CA ALA A 26 8.44 17.82 -7.20
C ALA A 26 7.31 18.62 -6.53
N ARG A 27 7.56 19.18 -5.36
CA ARG A 27 6.60 20.08 -4.71
C ARG A 27 6.36 21.31 -5.59
N GLY A 28 5.12 21.78 -5.67
CA GLY A 28 4.81 22.96 -6.45
C GLY A 28 3.41 23.52 -6.18
N VAL A 29 3.24 24.79 -6.48
CA VAL A 29 1.96 25.49 -6.36
C VAL A 29 1.42 25.74 -7.77
N PRO A 30 0.36 25.03 -8.19
CA PRO A 30 -0.25 25.25 -9.49
C PRO A 30 -1.14 26.50 -9.52
N ALA A 31 -1.27 27.11 -10.69
CA ALA A 31 -2.20 28.19 -10.99
C ALA A 31 -3.14 27.79 -12.16
N PRO A 32 -4.09 26.85 -11.92
CA PRO A 32 -4.93 26.33 -12.98
C PRO A 32 -5.85 27.42 -13.55
N ALA A 33 -5.92 27.47 -14.86
CA ALA A 33 -6.88 28.29 -15.60
C ALA A 33 -8.10 27.46 -16.04
N LYS A 34 -9.15 28.10 -16.53
CA LYS A 34 -10.29 27.40 -17.11
C LYS A 34 -9.85 26.66 -18.38
N THR A 35 -10.00 25.36 -18.38
CA THR A 35 -9.67 24.51 -19.55
C THR A 35 -10.68 24.72 -20.67
N ARG A 36 -10.18 24.92 -21.89
CA ARG A 36 -10.97 25.03 -23.12
C ARG A 36 -10.86 23.74 -23.94
N ALA A 37 -11.82 23.51 -24.81
CA ALA A 37 -11.82 22.33 -25.68
C ALA A 37 -10.55 22.22 -26.55
N ALA A 38 -10.04 23.35 -27.04
CA ALA A 38 -8.81 23.42 -27.83
C ALA A 38 -7.53 23.04 -27.08
N GLU A 39 -7.57 23.06 -25.74
CA GLU A 39 -6.43 22.73 -24.88
C GLU A 39 -6.37 21.23 -24.54
N LEU A 40 -7.42 20.45 -24.83
CA LEU A 40 -7.47 19.01 -24.52
C LEU A 40 -6.37 18.22 -25.22
N ALA A 41 -6.01 18.58 -26.45
CA ALA A 41 -4.93 17.92 -27.18
C ALA A 41 -3.58 18.17 -26.48
N ALA A 42 -3.28 19.40 -26.10
CA ALA A 42 -2.05 19.73 -25.37
C ALA A 42 -1.99 19.09 -23.98
N ILE A 43 -3.14 18.86 -23.33
CA ILE A 43 -3.22 18.10 -22.08
C ILE A 43 -2.90 16.62 -22.35
N ALA A 44 -3.43 16.06 -23.44
CA ALA A 44 -3.15 14.67 -23.82
C ALA A 44 -1.66 14.42 -24.04
N ASP A 45 -0.96 15.37 -24.67
CA ASP A 45 0.46 15.28 -25.00
C ASP A 45 1.39 15.26 -23.78
N VAL A 46 0.93 15.76 -22.62
CA VAL A 46 1.72 15.77 -21.37
C VAL A 46 1.33 14.66 -20.39
N LEU A 47 0.32 13.86 -20.72
CA LEU A 47 -0.03 12.70 -19.89
C LEU A 47 1.00 11.57 -20.12
N PRO A 48 1.43 10.87 -19.06
CA PRO A 48 2.40 9.78 -19.20
C PRO A 48 1.90 8.65 -20.08
N ASP A 49 2.83 7.97 -20.74
CA ASP A 49 2.54 6.80 -21.55
C ASP A 49 1.73 5.74 -20.82
N GLY A 50 0.73 5.18 -21.51
CA GLY A 50 -0.20 4.22 -20.93
C GLY A 50 -1.38 4.82 -20.17
N PHE A 51 -1.43 6.14 -20.03
CA PHE A 51 -2.65 6.80 -19.53
C PHE A 51 -3.81 6.57 -20.51
N ARG A 52 -5.04 6.45 -19.96
CA ARG A 52 -6.21 6.22 -20.81
C ARG A 52 -6.42 7.36 -21.83
N PRO A 53 -6.85 7.07 -23.07
CA PRO A 53 -7.11 8.11 -24.06
C PRO A 53 -8.15 9.12 -23.56
N LEU A 54 -7.92 10.41 -23.85
CA LEU A 54 -8.92 11.46 -23.63
C LEU A 54 -10.11 11.22 -24.58
N GLY A 55 -11.34 11.48 -24.10
CA GLY A 55 -12.55 11.19 -24.86
C GLY A 55 -13.08 9.76 -24.67
N SER A 56 -12.44 8.93 -23.82
CA SER A 56 -13.03 7.69 -23.34
C SER A 56 -14.35 7.98 -22.60
N LYS A 57 -15.14 6.91 -22.29
CA LYS A 57 -16.41 7.04 -21.54
C LYS A 57 -16.23 7.69 -20.15
N THR A 58 -14.99 7.71 -19.63
CA THR A 58 -14.66 8.29 -18.32
C THR A 58 -14.03 9.68 -18.55
N PRO A 59 -14.65 10.78 -18.09
CA PRO A 59 -14.06 12.11 -18.16
C PRO A 59 -12.76 12.19 -17.34
N LEU A 60 -11.90 13.14 -17.69
CA LEU A 60 -10.67 13.44 -16.97
C LEU A 60 -11.01 14.22 -15.70
N ASP A 61 -10.55 13.74 -14.54
CA ASP A 61 -10.73 14.42 -13.26
C ASP A 61 -9.70 15.58 -13.14
N LEU A 62 -10.17 16.84 -13.16
CA LEU A 62 -9.32 18.03 -13.03
C LEU A 62 -9.70 18.88 -11.82
N THR A 63 -8.69 19.36 -11.07
CA THR A 63 -8.89 20.26 -9.94
C THR A 63 -8.83 21.73 -10.37
N TYR A 64 -9.75 22.54 -9.85
CA TYR A 64 -9.83 23.99 -10.00
C TYR A 64 -9.96 24.67 -8.63
N PHE A 65 -9.44 25.90 -8.50
CA PHE A 65 -9.46 26.65 -7.24
C PHE A 65 -10.64 27.61 -7.11
N SER A 66 -11.46 27.71 -8.14
CA SER A 66 -12.73 28.45 -8.06
C SER A 66 -13.80 27.84 -8.95
N ARG A 67 -15.06 28.03 -8.57
CA ARG A 67 -16.21 27.57 -9.37
C ARG A 67 -16.25 28.24 -10.77
N ARG A 68 -15.69 29.46 -10.92
CA ARG A 68 -15.66 30.20 -12.19
C ARG A 68 -14.68 29.57 -13.21
N GLN A 69 -13.69 28.85 -12.74
CA GLN A 69 -12.71 28.17 -13.61
C GLN A 69 -13.22 26.84 -14.17
N ARG A 70 -14.34 26.31 -13.65
CA ARG A 70 -14.88 25.01 -14.09
C ARG A 70 -15.28 25.04 -15.56
N PRO A 71 -14.75 24.13 -16.40
CA PRO A 71 -15.19 24.01 -17.79
C PRO A 71 -16.55 23.30 -17.87
N PHE A 72 -17.27 23.55 -18.96
CA PHE A 72 -18.47 22.79 -19.34
C PHE A 72 -18.11 21.86 -20.51
N LEU A 73 -17.24 20.88 -20.26
CA LEU A 73 -16.75 19.93 -21.25
C LEU A 73 -17.12 18.52 -20.79
N ALA A 74 -17.75 17.74 -21.68
CA ALA A 74 -18.10 16.35 -21.38
C ALA A 74 -16.88 15.46 -21.07
N ALA A 75 -15.72 15.83 -21.64
CA ALA A 75 -14.44 15.14 -21.40
C ALA A 75 -13.79 15.47 -20.05
N VAL A 76 -14.34 16.41 -19.27
CA VAL A 76 -13.74 16.87 -18.00
C VAL A 76 -14.75 16.80 -16.86
N HIS A 77 -14.39 16.10 -15.81
CA HIS A 77 -15.06 16.18 -14.51
C HIS A 77 -14.29 17.15 -13.62
N ALA A 78 -14.92 18.28 -13.28
CA ALA A 78 -14.29 19.35 -12.53
C ALA A 78 -14.44 19.18 -11.02
N VAL A 79 -13.36 18.93 -10.32
CA VAL A 79 -13.25 18.97 -8.87
C VAL A 79 -12.91 20.40 -8.45
N THR A 80 -13.50 20.93 -7.38
CA THR A 80 -13.21 22.28 -6.89
C THR A 80 -12.60 22.19 -5.50
N HIS A 81 -11.38 22.68 -5.36
CA HIS A 81 -10.68 22.81 -4.09
C HIS A 81 -10.62 24.29 -3.71
N LEU A 82 -11.34 24.66 -2.63
CA LEU A 82 -11.49 26.06 -2.20
C LEU A 82 -10.59 26.43 -1.01
N SER A 83 -9.91 25.45 -0.41
CA SER A 83 -9.01 25.67 0.73
C SER A 83 -7.69 26.31 0.26
N PRO A 84 -6.95 26.98 1.16
CA PRO A 84 -5.60 27.46 0.85
C PRO A 84 -4.72 26.30 0.36
N VAL A 85 -3.94 26.58 -0.68
CA VAL A 85 -2.98 25.64 -1.25
C VAL A 85 -1.70 25.70 -0.41
N LEU A 86 -1.30 24.59 0.17
CA LEU A 86 -0.01 24.39 0.82
C LEU A 86 0.98 23.79 -0.18
N GLU A 87 2.29 23.96 0.05
CA GLU A 87 3.33 23.48 -0.88
C GLU A 87 3.27 21.96 -1.15
N ASP A 88 2.77 21.18 -0.21
CA ASP A 88 2.68 19.71 -0.32
C ASP A 88 1.30 19.25 -0.83
N THR A 89 0.38 20.20 -1.12
CA THR A 89 -0.98 19.89 -1.57
C THR A 89 -0.98 19.33 -2.99
N TYR A 90 -0.03 19.77 -3.82
CA TYR A 90 0.12 19.37 -5.22
C TYR A 90 1.57 19.07 -5.54
N LEU A 91 1.76 18.12 -6.46
CA LEU A 91 3.07 17.72 -6.95
C LEU A 91 3.15 17.99 -8.46
N LEU A 92 4.21 18.66 -8.88
CA LEU A 92 4.57 18.86 -10.29
C LEU A 92 5.16 17.54 -10.82
N VAL A 93 4.64 17.05 -11.91
CA VAL A 93 5.19 15.90 -12.64
C VAL A 93 6.30 16.42 -13.56
N THR A 94 7.54 16.04 -13.28
CA THR A 94 8.71 16.36 -14.12
C THR A 94 8.95 15.23 -15.13
N GLY A 95 9.54 15.55 -16.29
CA GLY A 95 9.72 14.58 -17.37
C GLY A 95 8.48 14.34 -18.23
N ALA A 96 7.31 14.85 -17.85
CA ALA A 96 6.16 14.95 -18.74
C ALA A 96 6.40 16.04 -19.79
N GLY A 97 5.86 15.86 -21.02
CA GLY A 97 6.21 16.65 -22.21
C GLY A 97 6.23 18.18 -22.05
N GLU A 98 7.01 18.86 -22.90
CA GLU A 98 7.36 20.28 -22.76
C GLU A 98 6.48 21.26 -23.59
N ASN A 99 5.22 20.93 -23.86
CA ASN A 99 4.36 21.72 -24.76
C ASN A 99 3.74 23.00 -24.10
N GLY A 100 4.46 23.63 -23.16
CA GLY A 100 3.95 24.79 -22.42
C GLY A 100 2.83 24.51 -21.43
N VAL A 101 2.53 23.21 -21.19
CA VAL A 101 1.63 22.70 -20.17
C VAL A 101 2.45 22.10 -19.04
N ARG A 102 2.21 22.55 -17.80
CA ARG A 102 2.76 21.90 -16.59
C ARG A 102 1.71 20.98 -16.01
N LEU A 103 2.07 19.71 -15.84
CA LEU A 103 1.21 18.71 -15.27
C LEU A 103 1.43 18.64 -13.77
N PHE A 104 0.36 18.82 -13.01
CA PHE A 104 0.33 18.63 -11.56
C PHE A 104 -0.62 17.49 -11.21
N VAL A 105 -0.34 16.85 -10.10
CA VAL A 105 -1.20 15.86 -9.45
C VAL A 105 -1.50 16.27 -8.02
N GLU A 106 -2.61 15.80 -7.48
CA GLU A 106 -2.90 15.97 -6.07
C GLU A 106 -1.88 15.21 -5.22
N GLY A 107 -1.41 15.82 -4.15
CA GLY A 107 -0.58 15.16 -3.15
C GLY A 107 -1.35 14.06 -2.39
N PRO A 108 -0.64 13.25 -1.56
CA PRO A 108 -1.20 12.07 -0.91
C PRO A 108 -2.51 12.32 -0.13
N ALA A 109 -2.59 13.42 0.61
CA ALA A 109 -3.75 13.74 1.45
C ALA A 109 -5.03 14.02 0.62
N LEU A 110 -4.92 14.80 -0.47
CA LEU A 110 -6.04 15.06 -1.35
C LEU A 110 -6.44 13.83 -2.15
N THR A 111 -5.46 13.11 -2.71
CA THR A 111 -5.70 11.85 -3.43
C THR A 111 -6.44 10.85 -2.54
N LEU A 112 -6.00 10.66 -1.29
CA LEU A 112 -6.67 9.76 -0.34
C LEU A 112 -8.11 10.23 -0.05
N SER A 113 -8.32 11.55 0.12
CA SER A 113 -9.64 12.12 0.39
C SER A 113 -10.61 11.92 -0.78
N HIS A 114 -10.18 12.20 -2.00
CA HIS A 114 -11.02 12.01 -3.19
C HIS A 114 -11.28 10.53 -3.48
N MET A 115 -10.32 9.66 -3.22
CA MET A 115 -10.55 8.20 -3.31
C MET A 115 -11.53 7.72 -2.24
N ALA A 116 -11.49 8.27 -1.01
CA ALA A 116 -12.49 7.99 0.02
C ALA A 116 -13.91 8.37 -0.44
N GLU A 117 -14.07 9.55 -1.07
CA GLU A 117 -15.36 9.98 -1.63
C GLU A 117 -15.84 9.04 -2.75
N ARG A 118 -14.96 8.62 -3.67
CA ARG A 118 -15.31 7.64 -4.71
C ARG A 118 -15.78 6.32 -4.13
N LEU A 119 -15.07 5.80 -3.12
CA LEU A 119 -15.47 4.57 -2.42
C LEU A 119 -16.80 4.73 -1.69
N ARG A 120 -17.04 5.89 -1.06
CA ARG A 120 -18.33 6.22 -0.42
C ARG A 120 -19.48 6.20 -1.43
N VAL A 121 -19.27 6.75 -2.63
CA VAL A 121 -20.25 6.72 -3.73
C VAL A 121 -20.50 5.28 -4.19
N ALA A 122 -19.45 4.47 -4.36
CA ALA A 122 -19.58 3.06 -4.72
C ALA A 122 -20.39 2.25 -3.68
N VAL A 123 -20.17 2.53 -2.39
CA VAL A 123 -20.99 1.95 -1.30
C VAL A 123 -22.45 2.40 -1.41
N GLY A 124 -22.70 3.68 -1.68
CA GLY A 124 -24.06 4.22 -1.85
C GLY A 124 -24.82 3.59 -3.01
N HIS A 125 -24.11 3.19 -4.07
CA HIS A 125 -24.70 2.47 -5.22
C HIS A 125 -24.78 0.94 -5.02
N GLY A 126 -24.36 0.42 -3.87
CA GLY A 126 -24.37 -1.02 -3.58
C GLY A 126 -23.32 -1.86 -4.32
N SER A 127 -22.39 -1.24 -5.05
CA SER A 127 -21.33 -1.94 -5.78
C SER A 127 -20.14 -2.35 -4.89
N LEU A 128 -20.12 -1.88 -3.64
CA LEU A 128 -19.06 -2.18 -2.67
C LEU A 128 -19.65 -2.17 -1.25
N THR A 129 -19.17 -3.04 -0.37
CA THR A 129 -19.51 -2.98 1.06
C THR A 129 -18.69 -1.90 1.77
N ARG A 130 -19.19 -1.38 2.91
CA ARG A 130 -18.46 -0.40 3.72
C ARG A 130 -17.12 -0.94 4.20
N THR A 131 -17.08 -2.21 4.62
CA THR A 131 -15.87 -2.88 5.08
C THR A 131 -14.83 -3.01 3.96
N ALA A 132 -15.26 -3.42 2.76
CA ALA A 132 -14.37 -3.51 1.61
C ALA A 132 -13.84 -2.12 1.20
N ALA A 133 -14.68 -1.08 1.23
CA ALA A 133 -14.27 0.29 0.97
C ALA A 133 -13.20 0.77 1.98
N PHE A 134 -13.40 0.46 3.26
CA PHE A 134 -12.45 0.78 4.33
C PHE A 134 -11.09 0.13 4.07
N PHE A 135 -11.03 -1.17 3.82
CA PHE A 135 -9.75 -1.86 3.58
C PHE A 135 -9.07 -1.44 2.28
N ARG A 136 -9.82 -1.14 1.22
CA ARG A 136 -9.24 -0.53 0.01
C ARG A 136 -8.60 0.82 0.30
N LEU A 137 -9.24 1.64 1.11
CA LEU A 137 -8.70 2.94 1.49
C LEU A 137 -7.49 2.79 2.41
N MET A 138 -7.50 1.84 3.34
CA MET A 138 -6.34 1.48 4.18
C MET A 138 -5.16 1.03 3.32
N GLY A 139 -5.39 0.13 2.35
CA GLY A 139 -4.35 -0.33 1.43
C GLY A 139 -3.75 0.80 0.60
N LEU A 140 -4.58 1.75 0.14
CA LEU A 140 -4.11 2.95 -0.54
C LEU A 140 -3.27 3.84 0.39
N ALA A 141 -3.71 4.10 1.62
CA ALA A 141 -2.94 4.90 2.57
C ALA A 141 -1.59 4.26 2.89
N SER A 142 -1.54 2.93 3.03
CA SER A 142 -0.28 2.20 3.22
C SER A 142 0.64 2.28 2.00
N GLU A 143 0.10 2.20 0.77
CA GLU A 143 0.86 2.39 -0.47
C GLU A 143 1.46 3.80 -0.57
N LEU A 144 0.69 4.85 -0.22
CA LEU A 144 1.16 6.23 -0.23
C LEU A 144 2.28 6.47 0.80
N CYS A 145 2.26 5.73 1.92
CA CYS A 145 3.24 5.80 3.00
C CYS A 145 4.29 4.65 2.94
N GLY A 146 4.33 3.89 1.86
CA GLY A 146 5.22 2.74 1.68
C GLY A 146 6.22 2.93 0.55
N THR A 147 7.11 1.95 0.38
CA THR A 147 8.15 1.93 -0.65
C THR A 147 7.78 1.03 -1.84
N TYR A 148 6.50 0.85 -2.10
CA TYR A 148 5.98 0.15 -3.26
C TYR A 148 4.92 0.98 -3.97
N ALA A 149 4.67 0.69 -5.26
CA ALA A 149 3.55 1.24 -6.01
C ALA A 149 2.86 0.12 -6.80
N ARG A 150 1.53 0.06 -6.74
CA ARG A 150 0.74 -0.89 -7.54
C ARG A 150 0.75 -0.48 -9.01
N ASP A 151 0.61 -1.46 -9.90
CA ASP A 151 0.42 -1.19 -11.33
C ASP A 151 -0.73 -0.18 -11.53
N PRO A 152 -0.47 0.99 -12.17
CA PRO A 152 -1.50 2.00 -12.37
C PRO A 152 -2.68 1.52 -13.21
N SER A 153 -2.44 0.62 -14.18
CA SER A 153 -3.45 0.11 -15.10
C SER A 153 -4.18 -1.12 -14.57
N ASN A 154 -3.53 -1.90 -13.70
CA ASN A 154 -4.09 -3.12 -13.10
C ASN A 154 -3.74 -3.23 -11.60
N PRO A 155 -4.23 -2.32 -10.74
CA PRO A 155 -3.82 -2.26 -9.33
C PRO A 155 -4.27 -3.45 -8.49
N ALA A 156 -5.19 -4.29 -9.00
CA ALA A 156 -5.70 -5.44 -8.27
C ALA A 156 -4.86 -6.70 -8.46
N SER A 157 -4.22 -6.86 -9.62
CA SER A 157 -3.50 -8.10 -9.98
C SER A 157 -2.25 -7.88 -10.83
N GLY A 158 -1.92 -6.64 -11.20
CA GLY A 158 -0.68 -6.29 -11.88
C GLY A 158 0.52 -6.33 -10.94
N ASP A 159 1.71 -6.34 -11.54
CA ASP A 159 2.95 -6.32 -10.80
C ASP A 159 3.12 -5.00 -10.02
N CYS A 160 3.72 -5.08 -8.85
CA CYS A 160 4.10 -3.89 -8.09
C CYS A 160 5.50 -3.42 -8.48
N ALA A 161 5.71 -2.12 -8.48
CA ALA A 161 7.05 -1.54 -8.43
C ALA A 161 7.53 -1.54 -6.97
N TRP A 162 8.76 -1.95 -6.75
CA TRP A 162 9.40 -2.13 -5.45
C TRP A 162 10.51 -1.12 -5.23
N LYS A 163 10.83 -0.81 -3.99
CA LYS A 163 11.92 0.11 -3.61
C LYS A 163 11.76 1.49 -4.26
N VAL A 164 10.52 1.95 -4.36
CA VAL A 164 10.20 3.28 -4.86
C VAL A 164 10.23 4.29 -3.71
N ASP A 165 10.43 5.57 -4.04
CA ASP A 165 10.43 6.63 -3.02
C ASP A 165 9.09 6.75 -2.32
N VAL A 166 9.12 6.99 -1.00
CA VAL A 166 7.93 7.24 -0.18
C VAL A 166 7.34 8.59 -0.55
N LEU A 167 6.03 8.65 -0.81
CA LEU A 167 5.37 9.92 -1.11
C LEU A 167 5.18 10.81 0.13
N CYS A 168 4.90 10.19 1.27
CA CYS A 168 4.80 10.87 2.58
C CYS A 168 4.94 9.87 3.73
N GLY A 169 5.41 10.34 4.88
CA GLY A 169 5.34 9.57 6.12
C GLY A 169 3.90 9.52 6.66
N SER A 170 3.57 8.51 7.48
CA SER A 170 2.23 8.39 8.09
C SER A 170 1.87 9.60 8.97
N GLU A 171 2.84 10.18 9.69
CA GLU A 171 2.66 11.42 10.47
C GLU A 171 2.43 12.64 9.55
N GLU A 172 3.16 12.74 8.45
CA GLU A 172 2.96 13.80 7.46
C GLU A 172 1.57 13.71 6.84
N LEU A 173 1.12 12.51 6.49
CA LEU A 173 -0.22 12.26 5.97
C LEU A 173 -1.30 12.71 6.97
N ARG A 174 -1.15 12.34 8.25
CA ARG A 174 -2.07 12.76 9.33
C ARG A 174 -2.11 14.28 9.47
N ARG A 175 -0.94 14.93 9.49
CA ARG A 175 -0.84 16.38 9.60
C ARG A 175 -1.49 17.07 8.40
N SER A 176 -1.18 16.67 7.18
CA SER A 176 -1.73 17.28 5.96
C SER A 176 -3.26 17.11 5.91
N LEU A 177 -3.79 15.95 6.28
CA LEU A 177 -5.23 15.72 6.38
C LEU A 177 -5.89 16.56 7.50
N SER A 178 -5.19 16.82 8.62
CA SER A 178 -5.75 17.66 9.69
C SER A 178 -5.96 19.11 9.23
N LEU A 179 -5.11 19.59 8.34
CA LEU A 179 -5.19 20.94 7.76
C LEU A 179 -6.19 21.03 6.59
N ALA A 180 -6.49 19.90 5.93
CA ALA A 180 -7.43 19.87 4.82
C ALA A 180 -8.87 20.16 5.33
N SER A 181 -9.51 21.19 4.78
CA SER A 181 -10.89 21.57 5.12
C SER A 181 -11.74 21.68 3.85
N GLY A 182 -13.04 21.41 3.97
CA GLY A 182 -13.97 21.51 2.85
C GLY A 182 -13.77 20.49 1.71
N VAL A 183 -12.88 19.51 1.90
CA VAL A 183 -12.61 18.44 0.93
C VAL A 183 -13.56 17.26 1.20
N ARG A 184 -14.25 16.79 0.15
CA ARG A 184 -15.10 15.61 0.26
C ARG A 184 -14.25 14.38 0.55
N GLY A 185 -14.77 13.48 1.39
CA GLY A 185 -14.05 12.25 1.79
C GLY A 185 -12.98 12.45 2.87
N VAL A 186 -12.63 13.68 3.25
CA VAL A 186 -11.55 13.97 4.21
C VAL A 186 -11.79 13.32 5.59
N ALA A 187 -13.03 13.20 6.03
CA ALA A 187 -13.35 12.58 7.33
C ALA A 187 -12.93 11.10 7.38
N GLU A 188 -13.25 10.34 6.32
CA GLU A 188 -12.86 8.94 6.22
C GLU A 188 -11.35 8.80 5.96
N ALA A 189 -10.75 9.70 5.16
CA ALA A 189 -9.31 9.76 4.98
C ALA A 189 -8.55 9.99 6.31
N ARG A 190 -9.05 10.90 7.18
CA ARG A 190 -8.50 11.13 8.52
C ARG A 190 -8.60 9.89 9.41
N ARG A 191 -9.77 9.23 9.39
CA ARG A 191 -9.97 7.98 10.13
C ARG A 191 -8.97 6.90 9.71
N VAL A 192 -8.78 6.71 8.42
CA VAL A 192 -7.80 5.75 7.88
C VAL A 192 -6.38 6.15 8.24
N ALA A 193 -6.01 7.42 8.05
CA ALA A 193 -4.66 7.91 8.36
C ALA A 193 -4.30 7.77 9.85
N SER A 194 -5.29 7.80 10.77
CA SER A 194 -5.05 7.55 12.19
C SER A 194 -4.68 6.10 12.52
N LEU A 195 -4.96 5.17 11.62
CA LEU A 195 -4.77 3.71 11.80
C LEU A 195 -3.62 3.17 10.95
N VAL A 196 -3.16 3.91 9.93
CA VAL A 196 -2.13 3.41 9.03
C VAL A 196 -0.76 3.37 9.69
N VAL A 197 -0.07 2.25 9.53
CA VAL A 197 1.36 2.08 9.80
C VAL A 197 2.09 2.27 8.48
N GLY A 198 3.04 3.22 8.45
CA GLY A 198 3.87 3.47 7.28
C GLY A 198 5.00 2.45 7.14
N GLY A 199 5.79 2.58 6.07
CA GLY A 199 7.02 1.81 5.89
C GLY A 199 6.87 0.49 5.16
N SER A 200 5.64 0.04 4.79
CA SER A 200 5.47 -1.21 4.04
C SER A 200 6.22 -1.17 2.70
N ALA A 201 6.94 -2.23 2.39
CA ALA A 201 7.61 -2.43 1.11
C ALA A 201 6.77 -3.26 0.12
N SER A 202 5.61 -3.78 0.57
CA SER A 202 4.71 -4.60 -0.26
C SER A 202 3.25 -4.49 0.19
N PRO A 203 2.28 -4.84 -0.69
CA PRO A 203 0.88 -5.01 -0.31
C PRO A 203 0.68 -6.06 0.79
N THR A 204 1.49 -7.11 0.79
CA THR A 204 1.44 -8.19 1.77
C THR A 204 1.90 -7.72 3.15
N GLU A 205 3.00 -6.98 3.21
CA GLU A 205 3.44 -6.36 4.46
C GLU A 205 2.40 -5.36 4.99
N SER A 206 1.77 -4.56 4.12
CA SER A 206 0.66 -3.68 4.51
C SER A 206 -0.50 -4.46 5.14
N LEU A 207 -0.83 -5.64 4.61
CA LEU A 207 -1.84 -6.53 5.16
C LEU A 207 -1.43 -7.04 6.54
N LEU A 208 -0.20 -7.55 6.68
CA LEU A 208 0.31 -8.06 7.95
C LEU A 208 0.37 -6.95 9.00
N ALA A 209 0.86 -5.74 8.63
CA ALA A 209 0.85 -4.58 9.52
C ALA A 209 -0.57 -4.27 10.03
N MET A 210 -1.58 -4.28 9.16
CA MET A 210 -2.97 -4.09 9.55
C MET A 210 -3.49 -5.19 10.47
N ALA A 211 -3.19 -6.46 10.17
CA ALA A 211 -3.59 -7.59 11.02
C ALA A 211 -3.01 -7.52 12.43
N MET A 212 -1.83 -6.89 12.58
CA MET A 212 -1.12 -6.76 13.86
C MET A 212 -1.38 -5.44 14.59
N SER A 213 -1.90 -4.40 13.92
CA SER A 213 -2.02 -3.05 14.51
C SER A 213 -3.44 -2.51 14.60
N LEU A 214 -4.38 -3.05 13.83
CA LEU A 214 -5.77 -2.59 13.87
C LEU A 214 -6.46 -3.02 15.18
N PRO A 215 -7.47 -2.27 15.64
CA PRO A 215 -8.37 -2.72 16.69
C PRO A 215 -9.06 -4.06 16.34
N VAL A 216 -9.40 -4.85 17.35
CA VAL A 216 -10.03 -6.17 17.17
C VAL A 216 -11.33 -6.09 16.35
N GLU A 217 -12.12 -5.03 16.56
CA GLU A 217 -13.37 -4.77 15.84
C GLU A 217 -13.15 -4.54 14.32
N LEU A 218 -11.92 -4.23 13.92
CA LEU A 218 -11.49 -4.09 12.54
C LEU A 218 -10.66 -5.28 12.05
N GLY A 219 -10.64 -6.38 12.80
CA GLY A 219 -9.96 -7.61 12.44
C GLY A 219 -8.52 -7.72 12.93
N GLY A 220 -8.01 -6.73 13.66
CA GLY A 220 -6.67 -6.79 14.23
C GLY A 220 -6.53 -7.81 15.35
N VAL A 221 -5.28 -8.11 15.72
CA VAL A 221 -4.90 -8.95 16.86
C VAL A 221 -4.10 -8.06 17.82
N PRO A 222 -4.38 -8.07 19.13
CA PRO A 222 -3.77 -7.16 20.11
C PRO A 222 -2.32 -7.57 20.40
N LEU A 223 -1.43 -7.36 19.41
CA LEU A 223 0.00 -7.56 19.55
C LEU A 223 0.70 -6.26 20.01
N PRO A 224 1.86 -6.35 20.67
CA PRO A 224 2.66 -5.17 21.02
C PRO A 224 3.09 -4.38 19.77
N ALA A 225 3.43 -3.10 19.95
CA ALA A 225 3.98 -2.27 18.88
C ALA A 225 5.30 -2.85 18.35
N PHE A 226 5.50 -2.75 17.06
CA PHE A 226 6.66 -3.26 16.33
C PHE A 226 7.36 -2.16 15.54
N LEU A 227 8.62 -2.38 15.21
CA LEU A 227 9.35 -1.65 14.18
C LEU A 227 9.04 -2.29 12.82
N HIS A 228 8.86 -1.48 11.77
CA HIS A 228 8.42 -1.93 10.46
C HIS A 228 9.40 -1.48 9.38
N ASN A 229 10.11 -2.43 8.76
CA ASN A 229 11.16 -2.14 7.78
C ASN A 229 12.23 -1.16 8.30
N GLU A 230 12.59 -1.28 9.57
CA GLU A 230 13.63 -0.48 10.18
C GLU A 230 14.92 -1.30 10.36
N GLU A 231 16.06 -0.64 10.21
CA GLU A 231 17.35 -1.30 10.38
C GLU A 231 17.55 -1.80 11.81
N LEU A 232 17.88 -3.06 11.94
CA LEU A 232 18.11 -3.72 13.21
C LEU A 232 19.48 -3.29 13.80
N ALA A 233 19.46 -2.81 15.03
CA ALA A 233 20.69 -2.59 15.78
C ALA A 233 21.16 -3.92 16.40
N TRP A 234 22.24 -4.49 15.88
CA TRP A 234 22.82 -5.70 16.46
C TRP A 234 23.26 -5.50 17.92
N PRO A 235 23.06 -6.49 18.80
CA PRO A 235 23.57 -6.46 20.16
C PRO A 235 25.10 -6.21 20.20
N LYS A 236 25.57 -5.55 21.26
CA LYS A 236 27.02 -5.31 21.43
C LYS A 236 27.77 -6.65 21.44
N GLY A 237 28.80 -6.76 20.61
CA GLY A 237 29.59 -7.98 20.47
C GLY A 237 29.10 -8.95 19.40
N ALA A 238 27.84 -8.86 18.95
CA ALA A 238 27.32 -9.76 17.92
C ALA A 238 27.90 -9.50 16.52
N ARG A 239 28.41 -8.31 16.25
CA ARG A 239 28.98 -7.95 14.92
C ARG A 239 30.07 -8.88 14.38
N GLN A 240 30.75 -9.60 15.26
CA GLN A 240 31.77 -10.57 14.86
C GLN A 240 31.19 -11.94 14.54
N LEU A 241 29.92 -12.19 14.91
CA LEU A 241 29.23 -13.46 14.77
C LEU A 241 28.26 -13.48 13.57
N VAL A 242 27.92 -12.30 13.05
CA VAL A 242 26.94 -12.15 11.97
C VAL A 242 27.60 -12.01 10.60
N ASN A 243 26.92 -12.49 9.56
CA ASN A 243 27.37 -12.38 8.18
C ASN A 243 27.06 -10.99 7.60
N HIS A 244 25.94 -10.36 8.04
CA HIS A 244 25.48 -9.06 7.56
C HIS A 244 25.81 -7.96 8.57
N GLN A 245 26.35 -6.85 8.08
CA GLN A 245 26.63 -5.68 8.92
C GLN A 245 25.35 -4.99 9.39
N THR A 246 24.31 -5.01 8.56
CA THR A 246 22.98 -4.47 8.81
C THR A 246 21.94 -5.47 8.37
N MET A 247 20.77 -5.44 9.00
CA MET A 247 19.59 -6.23 8.63
C MET A 247 18.34 -5.42 8.87
N THR A 248 17.39 -5.54 7.96
CA THR A 248 16.10 -4.86 8.03
C THR A 248 15.00 -5.93 7.95
N PRO A 249 14.48 -6.41 9.09
CA PRO A 249 13.33 -7.32 9.09
C PRO A 249 12.06 -6.56 8.70
N ASP A 250 11.08 -7.27 8.10
CA ASP A 250 9.80 -6.66 7.77
C ASP A 250 9.12 -6.14 9.05
N PHE A 251 9.13 -6.94 10.12
CA PHE A 251 8.61 -6.56 11.44
C PHE A 251 9.54 -7.03 12.54
N TYR A 252 9.77 -6.17 13.54
CA TYR A 252 10.64 -6.47 14.65
C TYR A 252 10.12 -5.96 15.99
N TRP A 253 10.18 -6.81 17.01
CA TRP A 253 9.85 -6.49 18.40
C TRP A 253 11.13 -6.48 19.23
N PRO A 254 11.79 -5.32 19.43
CA PRO A 254 13.09 -5.27 20.11
C PRO A 254 13.08 -5.81 21.53
N ARG A 255 12.03 -5.50 22.31
CA ARG A 255 11.88 -5.98 23.69
C ARG A 255 11.77 -7.50 23.79
N HIS A 256 11.26 -8.13 22.74
CA HIS A 256 10.97 -9.56 22.69
C HIS A 256 12.06 -10.36 21.97
N ALA A 257 12.96 -9.68 21.29
CA ALA A 257 13.91 -10.29 20.36
C ALA A 257 13.19 -11.22 19.35
N VAL A 258 12.10 -10.76 18.74
CA VAL A 258 11.30 -11.50 17.75
C VAL A 258 11.27 -10.70 16.45
N ALA A 259 11.53 -11.37 15.34
CA ALA A 259 11.37 -10.85 13.98
C ALA A 259 10.32 -11.67 13.23
N LEU A 260 9.54 -11.01 12.37
CA LEU A 260 8.65 -11.64 11.39
C LEU A 260 9.06 -11.16 10.00
N GLU A 261 9.30 -12.10 9.08
CA GLU A 261 9.58 -11.81 7.66
C GLU A 261 8.56 -12.53 6.77
N TYR A 262 8.15 -11.88 5.70
CA TYR A 262 7.31 -12.47 4.67
C TYR A 262 8.16 -12.98 3.51
N ASP A 263 8.20 -14.29 3.34
CA ASP A 263 8.82 -14.95 2.20
C ASP A 263 7.79 -15.10 1.08
N GLY A 264 7.80 -14.14 0.15
CA GLY A 264 7.00 -14.19 -1.06
C GLY A 264 7.65 -15.10 -2.09
N ALA A 265 7.43 -16.40 -2.03
CA ALA A 265 8.00 -17.42 -2.90
C ALA A 265 7.98 -17.06 -4.41
N VAL A 266 8.93 -16.24 -4.85
CA VAL A 266 9.22 -15.95 -6.24
C VAL A 266 10.72 -16.07 -6.43
N HIS A 267 11.21 -17.19 -6.79
CA HIS A 267 12.54 -17.58 -7.24
C HIS A 267 13.26 -18.57 -6.31
N GLU A 268 13.07 -19.85 -6.62
CA GLU A 268 13.98 -20.96 -6.26
C GLU A 268 15.36 -20.79 -6.96
N ASP A 269 16.01 -19.66 -6.76
CA ASP A 269 17.38 -19.52 -7.23
C ASP A 269 18.32 -19.97 -6.08
N ARG A 270 19.22 -20.92 -6.36
CA ARG A 270 20.15 -21.47 -5.36
C ARG A 270 20.99 -20.40 -4.63
N LYS A 271 21.09 -19.20 -5.18
CA LYS A 271 21.74 -18.05 -4.54
C LYS A 271 20.87 -17.47 -3.41
N ASN A 272 19.58 -17.41 -3.60
CA ASN A 272 18.64 -16.90 -2.59
C ASN A 272 18.58 -17.82 -1.38
N VAL A 273 18.55 -19.15 -1.57
CA VAL A 273 18.54 -20.13 -0.46
C VAL A 273 19.76 -19.99 0.45
N ARG A 274 20.95 -19.71 -0.09
CA ARG A 274 22.15 -19.50 0.72
C ARG A 274 22.10 -18.21 1.52
N GLU A 275 21.55 -17.19 0.93
CA GLU A 275 21.39 -15.88 1.55
C GLU A 275 20.35 -15.92 2.69
N ASP A 276 19.23 -16.57 2.45
CA ASP A 276 18.20 -16.78 3.47
C ASP A 276 18.74 -17.58 4.65
N HIS A 277 19.59 -18.61 4.37
CA HIS A 277 20.23 -19.37 5.43
C HIS A 277 21.22 -18.52 6.26
N ARG A 278 21.98 -17.61 5.63
CA ARG A 278 22.87 -16.67 6.34
C ARG A 278 22.05 -15.71 7.21
N ARG A 279 20.96 -15.17 6.69
CA ARG A 279 20.06 -14.30 7.46
C ARG A 279 19.52 -15.03 8.70
N GLN A 280 19.06 -16.27 8.54
CA GLN A 280 18.60 -17.10 9.67
C GLN A 280 19.72 -17.36 10.70
N GLN A 281 20.96 -17.60 10.25
CA GLN A 281 22.12 -17.74 11.14
C GLN A 281 22.40 -16.47 11.93
N ASP A 282 22.27 -15.30 11.30
CA ASP A 282 22.50 -14.02 11.96
C ASP A 282 21.48 -13.74 13.04
N TYR A 283 20.19 -14.01 12.78
CA TYR A 283 19.15 -13.92 13.81
C TYR A 283 19.44 -14.89 14.98
N ALA A 284 19.79 -16.14 14.67
CA ALA A 284 20.10 -17.14 15.69
C ALA A 284 21.35 -16.77 16.51
N ALA A 285 22.39 -16.20 15.89
CA ALA A 285 23.60 -15.74 16.57
C ALA A 285 23.34 -14.57 17.54
N CYS A 286 22.23 -13.87 17.38
CA CYS A 286 21.80 -12.75 18.20
C CYS A 286 20.63 -13.09 19.15
N ASP A 287 20.30 -14.36 19.29
CA ASP A 287 19.13 -14.84 20.09
C ASP A 287 17.81 -14.20 19.66
N ILE A 288 17.67 -13.84 18.36
CA ILE A 288 16.44 -13.31 17.80
C ILE A 288 15.62 -14.47 17.21
N ALA A 289 14.41 -14.64 17.71
CA ALA A 289 13.47 -15.64 17.18
C ALA A 289 12.85 -15.15 15.87
N LEU A 290 13.21 -15.80 14.75
CA LEU A 290 12.60 -15.51 13.45
C LEU A 290 11.33 -16.31 13.25
N VAL A 291 10.24 -15.64 12.87
CA VAL A 291 9.01 -16.20 12.31
C VAL A 291 8.99 -15.89 10.83
N THR A 292 8.83 -16.89 9.97
CA THR A 292 8.69 -16.69 8.53
C THR A 292 7.24 -16.92 8.14
N SER A 293 6.64 -15.97 7.44
CA SER A 293 5.31 -16.07 6.83
C SER A 293 5.44 -16.33 5.35
N GLN A 294 4.57 -17.18 4.81
CA GLN A 294 4.52 -17.52 3.39
C GLN A 294 3.13 -17.25 2.82
N ALA A 295 3.01 -17.30 1.47
CA ALA A 295 1.75 -17.07 0.78
C ALA A 295 0.60 -17.97 1.30
N ASP A 296 0.92 -19.17 1.76
CA ASP A 296 -0.04 -20.11 2.32
C ASP A 296 -0.64 -19.65 3.65
N ASP A 297 0.10 -18.87 4.45
CA ASP A 297 -0.40 -18.30 5.70
C ASP A 297 -1.43 -17.19 5.48
N LEU A 298 -1.53 -16.68 4.24
CA LEU A 298 -2.44 -15.61 3.85
C LEU A 298 -3.59 -16.07 2.96
N ARG A 299 -3.77 -17.38 2.76
CA ARG A 299 -4.85 -17.94 1.92
C ARG A 299 -6.25 -17.75 2.51
N SER A 300 -6.36 -17.67 3.81
CA SER A 300 -7.63 -17.57 4.54
C SER A 300 -7.45 -16.86 5.87
N ALA A 301 -8.56 -16.38 6.44
CA ALA A 301 -8.55 -15.82 7.79
C ALA A 301 -7.99 -16.83 8.81
N HIS A 302 -8.34 -18.10 8.71
CA HIS A 302 -7.84 -19.15 9.61
C HIS A 302 -6.32 -19.35 9.49
N ALA A 303 -5.76 -19.30 8.27
CA ALA A 303 -4.31 -19.42 8.10
C ALA A 303 -3.59 -18.19 8.68
N LEU A 304 -4.12 -16.99 8.45
CA LEU A 304 -3.62 -15.75 9.05
C LEU A 304 -3.72 -15.79 10.60
N GLU A 305 -4.82 -16.27 11.15
CA GLU A 305 -5.04 -16.43 12.59
C GLU A 305 -4.03 -17.42 13.22
N ARG A 306 -3.71 -18.49 12.51
CA ARG A 306 -2.65 -19.43 12.92
C ARG A 306 -1.28 -18.73 12.97
N LEU A 307 -0.94 -17.94 11.95
CA LEU A 307 0.30 -17.14 11.91
C LEU A 307 0.35 -16.16 13.09
N MET A 308 -0.73 -15.40 13.31
CA MET A 308 -0.80 -14.43 14.42
C MET A 308 -0.65 -15.11 15.79
N ARG A 309 -1.21 -16.31 15.96
CA ARG A 309 -1.02 -17.12 17.17
C ARG A 309 0.45 -17.53 17.37
N ILE A 310 1.15 -17.92 16.29
CA ILE A 310 2.58 -18.28 16.36
C ILE A 310 3.40 -17.04 16.77
N VAL A 311 3.14 -15.89 16.19
CA VAL A 311 3.81 -14.64 16.57
C VAL A 311 3.54 -14.31 18.04
N ALA A 312 2.28 -14.34 18.47
CA ALA A 312 1.90 -14.06 19.85
C ALA A 312 2.59 -15.01 20.87
N LEU A 313 2.69 -16.31 20.55
CA LEU A 313 3.41 -17.28 21.39
C LEU A 313 4.90 -16.95 21.54
N ARG A 314 5.54 -16.35 20.52
CA ARG A 314 6.92 -15.88 20.63
C ARG A 314 7.07 -14.61 21.47
N LEU A 315 6.04 -13.77 21.47
CA LEU A 315 6.02 -12.52 22.25
C LEU A 315 5.64 -12.74 23.72
N ALA A 316 4.82 -13.74 24.00
CA ALA A 316 4.23 -14.02 25.32
C ALA A 316 5.22 -14.07 26.50
N PRO A 317 6.46 -14.59 26.38
CA PRO A 317 7.39 -14.64 27.51
C PRO A 317 7.75 -13.27 28.10
N CYS A 318 7.60 -12.20 27.34
CA CYS A 318 7.90 -10.81 27.77
C CYS A 318 6.64 -9.97 28.02
N GLU A 319 5.44 -10.58 27.94
CA GLU A 319 4.16 -9.90 28.12
C GLU A 319 3.53 -10.23 29.49
N GLU A 320 2.55 -9.41 29.87
CA GLU A 320 1.83 -9.55 31.13
C GLU A 320 0.95 -10.83 31.15
N PRO A 321 0.73 -11.42 32.34
CA PRO A 321 -0.23 -12.50 32.49
C PRO A 321 -1.59 -12.14 31.90
N GLY A 322 -2.13 -13.00 31.01
CA GLY A 322 -3.40 -12.76 30.32
C GLY A 322 -3.24 -12.28 28.88
N PHE A 323 -2.05 -11.89 28.42
CA PHE A 323 -1.82 -11.50 27.03
C PHE A 323 -2.34 -12.55 26.05
N MET A 324 -1.97 -13.81 26.21
CA MET A 324 -2.45 -14.90 25.34
C MET A 324 -3.96 -15.09 25.39
N LEU A 325 -4.60 -14.83 26.54
CA LEU A 325 -6.06 -14.88 26.64
C LEU A 325 -6.72 -13.82 25.75
N LEU A 326 -6.20 -12.59 25.75
CA LEU A 326 -6.70 -11.49 24.91
C LEU A 326 -6.48 -11.83 23.42
N VAL A 327 -5.33 -12.36 23.06
CA VAL A 327 -5.03 -12.82 21.70
C VAL A 327 -6.02 -13.89 21.26
N GLU A 328 -6.24 -14.95 22.08
CA GLU A 328 -7.16 -16.03 21.74
C GLU A 328 -8.61 -15.54 21.62
N GLN A 329 -9.05 -14.63 22.48
CA GLN A 329 -10.37 -14.01 22.37
C GLN A 329 -10.53 -13.27 21.03
N ALA A 330 -9.52 -12.47 20.61
CA ALA A 330 -9.54 -11.77 19.34
C ALA A 330 -9.49 -12.72 18.13
N LEU A 331 -8.76 -13.82 18.21
CA LEU A 331 -8.66 -14.82 17.15
C LEU A 331 -9.95 -15.66 17.02
N GLN A 332 -10.67 -15.88 18.10
CA GLN A 332 -11.94 -16.64 18.13
C GLN A 332 -13.17 -15.77 17.84
N ASP A 333 -13.04 -14.45 17.81
CA ASP A 333 -14.13 -13.54 17.48
C ASP A 333 -14.52 -13.68 16.00
N SER A 334 -15.74 -14.16 15.76
CA SER A 334 -16.26 -14.41 14.41
C SER A 334 -16.44 -13.13 13.58
N SER A 335 -16.74 -12.00 14.23
CA SER A 335 -16.84 -10.70 13.55
C SER A 335 -15.46 -10.24 13.10
N ALA A 336 -14.45 -10.33 13.96
CA ALA A 336 -13.06 -10.03 13.62
C ALA A 336 -12.52 -10.98 12.52
N SER A 337 -12.87 -12.28 12.55
CA SER A 337 -12.52 -13.23 11.49
C SER A 337 -13.14 -12.85 10.12
N SER A 338 -14.39 -12.39 10.12
CA SER A 338 -15.05 -11.85 8.91
C SER A 338 -14.35 -10.61 8.38
N MET A 339 -13.89 -9.71 9.28
CA MET A 339 -13.08 -8.55 8.89
C MET A 339 -11.75 -8.98 8.27
N ARG A 340 -11.02 -9.95 8.86
CA ARG A 340 -9.79 -10.53 8.30
C ARG A 340 -10.02 -11.16 6.92
N THR A 341 -11.12 -11.86 6.71
CA THR A 341 -11.51 -12.39 5.39
C THR A 341 -11.66 -11.27 4.37
N THR A 342 -12.30 -10.16 4.75
CA THR A 342 -12.47 -9.01 3.86
C THR A 342 -11.12 -8.33 3.61
N LEU A 343 -10.29 -8.14 4.63
CA LEU A 343 -8.94 -7.58 4.52
C LEU A 343 -8.11 -8.35 3.49
N LEU A 344 -8.04 -9.67 3.61
CA LEU A 344 -7.33 -10.56 2.68
C LEU A 344 -7.82 -10.36 1.24
N SER A 345 -9.13 -10.37 1.03
CA SER A 345 -9.74 -10.25 -0.30
C SER A 345 -9.54 -8.89 -0.96
N GLN A 346 -9.30 -7.81 -0.18
CA GLN A 346 -9.16 -6.48 -0.71
C GLN A 346 -7.70 -6.07 -0.95
N LEU A 347 -6.74 -6.63 -0.23
CA LEU A 347 -5.33 -6.23 -0.32
C LEU A 347 -4.49 -7.18 -1.16
N LEU A 348 -4.78 -8.47 -1.13
CA LEU A 348 -4.03 -9.44 -1.95
C LEU A 348 -4.45 -9.40 -3.41
N PRO A 349 -3.54 -9.69 -4.35
CA PRO A 349 -3.86 -9.82 -5.76
C PRO A 349 -4.96 -10.87 -5.96
N LEU A 350 -5.94 -10.55 -6.81
CA LEU A 350 -6.93 -11.53 -7.27
C LEU A 350 -6.16 -12.62 -8.03
N ARG A 351 -6.10 -13.83 -7.50
CA ARG A 351 -5.58 -14.97 -8.27
C ARG A 351 -6.52 -15.19 -9.45
N PRO A 352 -6.01 -15.28 -10.70
CA PRO A 352 -6.85 -15.68 -11.81
C PRO A 352 -7.35 -17.10 -11.52
N GLU A 353 -8.68 -17.27 -11.48
CA GLU A 353 -9.30 -18.60 -11.44
C GLU A 353 -8.73 -19.43 -12.59
N GLY A 354 -8.03 -20.55 -12.30
CA GLY A 354 -7.58 -21.50 -13.32
C GLY A 354 -6.07 -21.71 -13.50
N ARG A 355 -5.19 -21.14 -12.67
CA ARG A 355 -3.84 -21.69 -12.53
C ARG A 355 -3.82 -22.74 -11.42
N GLU A 356 -4.52 -23.86 -11.68
CA GLU A 356 -4.22 -25.12 -11.00
C GLU A 356 -2.75 -25.48 -11.24
N ASP A 357 -2.08 -25.93 -10.17
CA ASP A 357 -0.71 -26.44 -10.17
C ASP A 357 -0.46 -27.51 -11.24
N LYS A 358 -0.17 -27.09 -12.48
CA LYS A 358 0.34 -27.99 -13.51
C LYS A 358 1.83 -28.30 -13.33
N LYS A 359 2.31 -28.46 -12.10
CA LYS A 359 3.66 -28.95 -11.81
C LYS A 359 3.68 -29.86 -10.59
N ARG A 360 2.96 -30.99 -10.68
CA ARG A 360 3.29 -32.23 -9.97
C ARG A 360 2.69 -33.41 -10.74
N ALA A 361 3.20 -33.65 -11.95
CA ALA A 361 3.17 -35.01 -12.50
C ALA A 361 4.40 -35.72 -11.94
N PRO A 362 4.29 -36.87 -11.27
CA PRO A 362 5.46 -37.65 -10.90
C PRO A 362 6.16 -38.11 -12.19
N ALA A 363 7.47 -37.93 -12.20
CA ALA A 363 8.34 -38.50 -13.22
C ALA A 363 8.06 -40.01 -13.30
N GLY A 364 7.41 -40.42 -14.38
CA GLY A 364 7.15 -41.82 -14.68
C GLY A 364 8.46 -42.58 -14.75
N ASP A 365 8.56 -43.56 -13.88
CA ASP A 365 9.53 -44.64 -13.87
C ASP A 365 9.59 -45.31 -15.26
N LYS A 366 10.69 -45.09 -15.98
CA LYS A 366 11.07 -45.89 -17.13
C LYS A 366 12.03 -46.96 -16.67
N SER A 367 11.52 -47.98 -16.02
CA SER A 367 12.21 -49.23 -15.87
C SER A 367 11.91 -50.14 -17.06
N LEU A 368 12.99 -50.52 -17.73
CA LEU A 368 13.27 -51.84 -18.32
C LEU A 368 12.17 -52.53 -19.15
N HIS A 369 12.40 -52.64 -20.46
CA HIS A 369 12.39 -53.97 -21.09
C HIS A 369 13.11 -53.92 -22.46
N SER A 370 14.10 -54.83 -22.60
CA SER A 370 14.76 -55.44 -23.78
C SER A 370 15.84 -54.62 -24.44
#